data_1eaa4f951ddbc055f553115c5bd72891
#
_entry.id   1eaa4f951ddbc055f553115c5bd72891
#
_cell.length_a   1.000
_cell.length_b   1.000
_cell.length_c   1.000
_cell.angle_alpha   90.00
_cell.angle_beta   90.00
_cell.angle_gamma   90.00
#
_symmetry.space_group_name_H-M   'P 1'
#
loop_
_entity.id
_entity.type
_entity.pdbx_description
1 polymer ?
#
loop_
_entity_poly.entity_id
_entity_poly.type
_entity_poly.pdbx_seq_one_letter_code
_entity_poly.pdbx_strand_id
1 'polypeptide(L)'
;MCSSDLYKILHNSTDVDTVKRAIRAIEIEEYYAIHPVPEREFPALNSLIIGVDIDRELRREKITRRLKQRLEEGMVDEVRRLIEQGISPDDLIYYGLEYKYLTLYVIGKLSYEEMFNGLEIAIHQFAKRQMTWFRGMERRGFNIHWVNATLPMEEKIAFVKEKLKEI
;
A
#
# COMPACT_ATOMS: atom_id res chain seq x y z
N MET A 1 -16.35 -16.41 25.94
CA MET A 1 -15.26 -15.41 25.86
C MET A 1 -15.89 -14.03 25.74
N CYS A 2 -15.67 -13.14 26.72
CA CYS A 2 -16.21 -11.80 26.67
C CYS A 2 -15.38 -10.91 25.72
N SER A 3 -16.07 -10.00 25.02
CA SER A 3 -15.48 -9.00 24.10
C SER A 3 -14.28 -8.21 24.69
N SER A 4 -14.11 -8.20 25.99
CA SER A 4 -13.03 -7.53 26.71
C SER A 4 -11.66 -8.22 26.59
N ASP A 5 -11.62 -9.52 26.29
CA ASP A 5 -10.36 -10.28 26.27
C ASP A 5 -9.64 -10.14 24.92
N LEU A 6 -10.38 -9.86 23.85
CA LEU A 6 -9.84 -9.57 22.51
C LEU A 6 -9.04 -8.27 22.41
N TYR A 7 -9.27 -7.31 23.33
CA TYR A 7 -8.60 -6.01 23.30
C TYR A 7 -7.11 -6.03 23.66
N LYS A 8 -6.62 -7.10 24.23
CA LYS A 8 -5.21 -7.17 24.70
C LYS A 8 -4.19 -7.38 23.60
N ILE A 9 -4.62 -7.87 22.43
CA ILE A 9 -3.71 -8.26 21.34
C ILE A 9 -4.01 -7.53 20.01
N LEU A 10 -5.09 -6.76 19.95
CA LEU A 10 -5.43 -5.97 18.77
C LEU A 10 -4.44 -4.82 18.57
N HIS A 11 -3.77 -4.80 17.41
CA HIS A 11 -2.80 -3.75 17.07
C HIS A 11 -3.47 -2.39 16.80
N ASN A 12 -4.75 -2.38 16.42
CA ASN A 12 -5.52 -1.16 16.24
C ASN A 12 -7.04 -1.42 16.29
N SER A 13 -7.83 -0.36 16.44
CA SER A 13 -9.29 -0.44 16.53
C SER A 13 -9.99 -0.95 15.27
N THR A 14 -9.29 -1.03 14.13
CA THR A 14 -9.84 -1.51 12.87
C THR A 14 -9.75 -3.02 12.69
N ASP A 15 -9.09 -3.73 13.61
CA ASP A 15 -8.91 -5.18 13.48
C ASP A 15 -10.21 -5.97 13.65
N VAL A 16 -11.25 -5.34 14.20
CA VAL A 16 -12.59 -5.92 14.43
C VAL A 16 -13.73 -5.11 13.80
N ASP A 17 -13.43 -4.15 12.94
CA ASP A 17 -14.44 -3.25 12.34
C ASP A 17 -15.34 -3.93 11.31
N THR A 18 -15.01 -5.13 10.85
CA THR A 18 -15.83 -5.96 9.97
C THR A 18 -15.99 -7.37 10.53
N VAL A 19 -17.11 -8.02 10.21
CA VAL A 19 -17.38 -9.41 10.63
C VAL A 19 -16.22 -10.34 10.22
N LYS A 20 -15.69 -10.21 9.00
CA LYS A 20 -14.58 -11.03 8.51
C LYS A 20 -13.31 -10.84 9.35
N ARG A 21 -12.98 -9.61 9.72
CA ARG A 21 -11.82 -9.30 10.57
C ARG A 21 -12.00 -9.77 11.99
N ALA A 22 -13.22 -9.59 12.55
CA ALA A 22 -13.53 -10.08 13.88
C ALA A 22 -13.43 -11.62 13.97
N ILE A 23 -13.95 -12.35 12.98
CA ILE A 23 -13.79 -13.81 12.90
C ILE A 23 -12.30 -14.16 12.84
N ARG A 24 -11.51 -13.48 11.99
CA ARG A 24 -10.09 -13.76 11.88
C ARG A 24 -9.32 -13.49 13.17
N ALA A 25 -9.67 -12.44 13.90
CA ALA A 25 -9.08 -12.18 15.21
C ALA A 25 -9.37 -13.30 16.22
N ILE A 26 -10.62 -13.82 16.26
CA ILE A 26 -11.00 -14.95 17.11
C ILE A 26 -10.22 -16.22 16.72
N GLU A 27 -10.13 -16.55 15.43
CA GLU A 27 -9.37 -17.72 14.93
C GLU A 27 -7.89 -17.65 15.35
N ILE A 28 -7.28 -16.47 15.31
CA ILE A 28 -5.89 -16.27 15.72
C ILE A 28 -5.73 -16.50 17.22
N GLU A 29 -6.62 -15.95 18.04
CA GLU A 29 -6.60 -16.14 19.49
C GLU A 29 -6.79 -17.60 19.88
N GLU A 30 -7.75 -18.31 19.28
CA GLU A 30 -7.98 -19.73 19.52
C GLU A 30 -6.77 -20.57 19.12
N TYR A 31 -6.13 -20.23 17.99
CA TYR A 31 -4.93 -20.90 17.54
C TYR A 31 -3.78 -20.74 18.55
N TYR A 32 -3.52 -19.52 19.02
CA TYR A 32 -2.42 -19.27 19.96
C TYR A 32 -2.71 -19.79 21.39
N ALA A 33 -3.96 -19.94 21.77
CA ALA A 33 -4.32 -20.59 23.03
C ALA A 33 -3.88 -22.07 23.09
N ILE A 34 -3.89 -22.73 21.93
CA ILE A 34 -3.49 -24.15 21.80
C ILE A 34 -2.02 -24.30 21.39
N HIS A 35 -1.49 -23.34 20.62
CA HIS A 35 -0.14 -23.32 20.10
C HIS A 35 0.60 -22.06 20.61
N PRO A 36 1.06 -22.07 21.86
CA PRO A 36 1.76 -20.91 22.40
C PRO A 36 3.00 -20.62 21.54
N VAL A 37 3.09 -19.38 21.06
CA VAL A 37 4.26 -18.92 20.30
C VAL A 37 5.43 -18.86 21.28
N PRO A 38 6.54 -19.57 21.04
CA PRO A 38 7.72 -19.41 21.87
C PRO A 38 8.16 -17.94 21.80
N GLU A 39 8.46 -17.35 22.95
CA GLU A 39 9.10 -16.03 22.98
C GLU A 39 10.36 -16.07 22.13
N ARG A 40 10.27 -15.55 20.92
CA ARG A 40 11.42 -15.39 20.06
C ARG A 40 12.02 -14.03 20.36
N GLU A 41 13.12 -14.02 21.07
CA GLU A 41 13.96 -12.84 21.14
C GLU A 41 14.55 -12.60 19.74
N PHE A 42 13.99 -11.65 19.02
CA PHE A 42 14.63 -11.15 17.81
C PHE A 42 15.72 -10.16 18.21
N PRO A 43 16.91 -10.23 17.60
CA PRO A 43 17.95 -9.26 17.87
C PRO A 43 17.42 -7.86 17.54
N ALA A 44 17.77 -6.90 18.37
CA ALA A 44 17.46 -5.50 18.09
C ALA A 44 18.05 -5.10 16.74
N LEU A 45 17.21 -4.63 15.82
CA LEU A 45 17.63 -4.18 14.50
C LEU A 45 17.80 -2.66 14.52
N ASN A 46 19.01 -2.20 14.27
CA ASN A 46 19.23 -0.81 13.94
C ASN A 46 18.74 -0.57 12.51
N SER A 47 17.69 0.25 12.36
CA SER A 47 17.07 0.50 11.07
C SER A 47 17.06 1.99 10.74
N LEU A 48 17.50 2.32 9.52
CA LEU A 48 17.37 3.64 8.94
C LEU A 48 16.13 3.69 8.06
N ILE A 49 15.16 4.52 8.39
CA ILE A 49 13.95 4.71 7.60
C ILE A 49 14.09 6.00 6.79
N ILE A 50 14.17 5.86 5.48
CA ILE A 50 14.21 6.99 4.54
C ILE A 50 12.83 7.18 3.93
N GLY A 51 12.26 8.37 4.11
CA GLY A 51 11.04 8.80 3.42
C GLY A 51 11.40 9.66 2.21
N VAL A 52 10.67 9.48 1.11
CA VAL A 52 10.82 10.35 -0.06
C VAL A 52 9.62 11.30 -0.10
N ASP A 53 9.87 12.60 0.08
CA ASP A 53 8.83 13.62 0.05
C ASP A 53 8.85 14.40 -1.28
N ILE A 54 7.67 14.82 -1.69
CA ILE A 54 7.46 15.61 -2.89
C ILE A 54 6.26 16.54 -2.68
N ASP A 55 6.35 17.74 -3.22
CA ASP A 55 5.23 18.66 -3.24
C ASP A 55 3.95 18.00 -3.76
N ARG A 56 2.81 18.38 -3.16
CA ARG A 56 1.51 17.78 -3.45
C ARG A 56 1.10 17.91 -4.91
N GLU A 57 1.24 19.11 -5.48
CA GLU A 57 0.79 19.37 -6.84
C GLU A 57 1.71 18.67 -7.85
N LEU A 58 3.02 18.74 -7.63
CA LEU A 58 3.99 18.01 -8.44
C LEU A 58 3.79 16.49 -8.38
N ARG A 59 3.42 15.96 -7.23
CA ARG A 59 3.06 14.54 -7.08
C ARG A 59 1.83 14.19 -7.93
N ARG A 60 0.79 15.03 -7.89
CA ARG A 60 -0.42 14.83 -8.69
C ARG A 60 -0.11 14.81 -10.18
N GLU A 61 0.65 15.78 -10.66
CA GLU A 61 1.07 15.86 -12.07
C GLU A 61 1.85 14.61 -12.50
N LYS A 62 2.80 14.18 -11.67
CA LYS A 62 3.59 12.96 -11.95
C LYS A 62 2.72 11.71 -12.00
N ILE A 63 1.73 11.57 -11.13
CA ILE A 63 0.78 10.45 -11.12
C ILE A 63 -0.01 10.43 -12.43
N THR A 64 -0.65 11.55 -12.79
CA THR A 64 -1.46 11.67 -14.02
C THR A 64 -0.61 11.39 -15.27
N ARG A 65 0.59 11.98 -15.35
CA ARG A 65 1.51 11.78 -16.46
C ARG A 65 1.93 10.31 -16.59
N ARG A 66 2.30 9.67 -15.49
CA ARG A 66 2.67 8.25 -15.47
C ARG A 66 1.51 7.35 -15.89
N LEU A 67 0.29 7.64 -15.41
CA LEU A 67 -0.89 6.87 -15.80
C LEU A 67 -1.12 6.94 -17.32
N LYS A 68 -1.08 8.14 -17.91
CA LYS A 68 -1.22 8.33 -19.36
C LYS A 68 -0.16 7.54 -20.12
N GLN A 69 1.11 7.71 -19.75
CA GLN A 69 2.22 6.98 -20.36
C GLN A 69 2.04 5.46 -20.30
N ARG A 70 1.67 4.92 -19.15
CA ARG A 70 1.45 3.48 -18.97
C ARG A 70 0.29 2.95 -19.84
N LEU A 71 -0.75 3.73 -20.02
CA LEU A 71 -1.86 3.37 -20.91
C LEU A 71 -1.40 3.34 -22.37
N GLU A 72 -0.58 4.30 -22.81
CA GLU A 72 0.03 4.35 -24.14
C GLU A 72 1.01 3.19 -24.36
N GLU A 73 1.72 2.75 -23.34
CA GLU A 73 2.65 1.60 -23.36
C GLU A 73 1.94 0.23 -23.43
N GLY A 74 0.60 0.18 -23.45
CA GLY A 74 -0.16 -1.05 -23.67
C GLY A 74 -0.65 -1.73 -22.38
N MET A 75 -0.84 -0.99 -21.29
CA MET A 75 -1.35 -1.52 -20.04
C MET A 75 -2.73 -2.19 -20.16
N VAL A 76 -3.58 -1.72 -21.10
CA VAL A 76 -4.87 -2.34 -21.42
C VAL A 76 -4.67 -3.69 -22.11
N ASP A 77 -3.71 -3.78 -23.03
CA ASP A 77 -3.43 -5.01 -23.77
C ASP A 77 -2.79 -6.08 -22.88
N GLU A 78 -2.06 -5.67 -21.85
CA GLU A 78 -1.58 -6.59 -20.82
C GLU A 78 -2.75 -7.31 -20.15
N VAL A 79 -3.78 -6.58 -19.72
CA VAL A 79 -4.97 -7.16 -19.07
C VAL A 79 -5.75 -8.05 -20.02
N ARG A 80 -5.91 -7.67 -21.30
CA ARG A 80 -6.57 -8.53 -22.30
C ARG A 80 -5.87 -9.87 -22.43
N ARG A 81 -4.54 -9.84 -22.56
CA ARG A 81 -3.74 -11.06 -22.68
C ARG A 81 -3.86 -11.96 -21.45
N LEU A 82 -3.89 -11.39 -20.25
CA LEU A 82 -4.08 -12.18 -19.04
C LEU A 82 -5.43 -12.89 -19.00
N ILE A 83 -6.50 -12.21 -19.43
CA ILE A 83 -7.84 -12.81 -19.53
C ILE A 83 -7.86 -13.90 -20.61
N GLU A 84 -7.25 -13.66 -21.77
CA GLU A 84 -7.12 -14.66 -22.85
C GLU A 84 -6.33 -15.90 -22.43
N GLN A 85 -5.37 -15.74 -21.50
CA GLN A 85 -4.63 -16.84 -20.89
C GLN A 85 -5.42 -17.60 -19.82
N GLY A 86 -6.68 -17.21 -19.57
CA GLY A 86 -7.58 -17.89 -18.63
C GLY A 86 -7.57 -17.36 -17.21
N ILE A 87 -6.92 -16.23 -16.94
CA ILE A 87 -7.01 -15.60 -15.60
C ILE A 87 -8.40 -14.99 -15.45
N SER A 88 -9.06 -15.32 -14.35
CA SER A 88 -10.41 -14.83 -14.04
C SER A 88 -10.43 -13.29 -13.91
N PRO A 89 -11.40 -12.59 -14.51
CA PRO A 89 -11.60 -11.16 -14.27
C PRO A 89 -11.76 -10.80 -12.79
N ASP A 90 -12.38 -11.64 -11.99
CA ASP A 90 -12.56 -11.39 -10.56
C ASP A 90 -11.23 -11.42 -9.79
N ASP A 91 -10.31 -12.31 -10.17
CA ASP A 91 -8.96 -12.36 -9.61
C ASP A 91 -8.17 -11.08 -9.96
N LEU A 92 -8.24 -10.62 -11.21
CA LEU A 92 -7.61 -9.38 -11.64
C LEU A 92 -8.20 -8.15 -10.91
N ILE A 93 -9.50 -8.08 -10.72
CA ILE A 93 -10.17 -7.00 -9.97
C ILE A 93 -9.67 -6.96 -8.50
N TYR A 94 -9.39 -8.12 -7.92
CA TYR A 94 -8.87 -8.22 -6.55
C TYR A 94 -7.38 -7.84 -6.44
N TYR A 95 -6.60 -7.97 -7.50
CA TYR A 95 -5.15 -7.88 -7.47
C TYR A 95 -4.59 -6.47 -7.22
N GLY A 96 -5.33 -5.41 -7.59
CA GLY A 96 -4.88 -4.03 -7.33
C GLY A 96 -5.70 -2.98 -8.08
N LEU A 97 -5.37 -1.70 -7.82
CA LEU A 97 -6.15 -0.58 -8.37
C LEU A 97 -6.13 -0.57 -9.90
N GLU A 98 -4.96 -0.68 -10.51
CA GLU A 98 -4.80 -0.64 -11.95
C GLU A 98 -5.56 -1.81 -12.59
N TYR A 99 -5.29 -3.03 -12.15
CA TYR A 99 -5.97 -4.22 -12.68
C TYR A 99 -7.48 -4.15 -12.52
N LYS A 100 -7.98 -3.62 -11.39
CA LYS A 100 -9.42 -3.46 -11.17
C LYS A 100 -10.07 -2.61 -12.26
N TYR A 101 -9.58 -1.38 -12.47
CA TYR A 101 -10.22 -0.46 -13.41
C TYR A 101 -10.03 -0.89 -14.86
N LEU A 102 -8.84 -1.38 -15.21
CA LEU A 102 -8.54 -1.89 -16.54
C LEU A 102 -9.37 -3.12 -16.88
N THR A 103 -9.52 -4.06 -15.94
CA THR A 103 -10.37 -5.25 -16.13
C THR A 103 -11.83 -4.85 -16.34
N LEU A 104 -12.36 -3.94 -15.52
CA LEU A 104 -13.74 -3.44 -15.68
C LEU A 104 -13.97 -2.80 -17.06
N TYR A 105 -12.97 -2.10 -17.59
CA TYR A 105 -13.01 -1.57 -18.96
C TYR A 105 -12.96 -2.70 -20.01
N VAL A 106 -12.03 -3.63 -19.89
CA VAL A 106 -11.84 -4.71 -20.86
C VAL A 106 -13.07 -5.62 -20.97
N ILE A 107 -13.76 -5.87 -19.85
CA ILE A 107 -15.02 -6.66 -19.85
C ILE A 107 -16.27 -5.81 -20.15
N GLY A 108 -16.12 -4.55 -20.55
CA GLY A 108 -17.21 -3.67 -20.98
C GLY A 108 -18.10 -3.12 -19.88
N LYS A 109 -17.66 -3.18 -18.60
CA LYS A 109 -18.40 -2.59 -17.45
C LYS A 109 -18.16 -1.10 -17.28
N LEU A 110 -17.08 -0.55 -17.83
CA LEU A 110 -16.75 0.87 -17.83
C LEU A 110 -16.38 1.30 -19.25
N SER A 111 -16.68 2.55 -19.59
CA SER A 111 -16.09 3.24 -20.74
C SER A 111 -14.62 3.55 -20.46
N TYR A 112 -13.86 3.91 -21.50
CA TYR A 112 -12.46 4.32 -21.33
C TYR A 112 -12.34 5.57 -20.43
N GLU A 113 -13.24 6.53 -20.59
CA GLU A 113 -13.25 7.76 -19.78
C GLU A 113 -13.54 7.46 -18.30
N GLU A 114 -14.53 6.61 -18.00
CA GLU A 114 -14.85 6.19 -16.63
C GLU A 114 -13.71 5.42 -16.00
N MET A 115 -13.07 4.53 -16.75
CA MET A 115 -11.89 3.79 -16.31
C MET A 115 -10.74 4.74 -15.98
N PHE A 116 -10.39 5.66 -16.89
CA PHE A 116 -9.29 6.61 -16.70
C PHE A 116 -9.53 7.50 -15.48
N ASN A 117 -10.69 8.18 -15.44
CA ASN A 117 -11.03 9.10 -14.36
C ASN A 117 -11.13 8.39 -13.00
N GLY A 118 -11.77 7.22 -12.97
CA GLY A 118 -11.89 6.40 -11.76
C GLY A 118 -10.54 5.94 -11.24
N LEU A 119 -9.66 5.44 -12.12
CA LEU A 119 -8.31 5.00 -11.77
C LEU A 119 -7.44 6.16 -11.29
N GLU A 120 -7.46 7.30 -11.98
CA GLU A 120 -6.70 8.50 -11.60
C GLU A 120 -7.08 8.94 -10.18
N ILE A 121 -8.37 9.07 -9.89
CA ILE A 121 -8.88 9.44 -8.56
C ILE A 121 -8.43 8.41 -7.52
N ALA A 122 -8.52 7.12 -7.82
CA ALA A 122 -8.14 6.06 -6.90
C ALA A 122 -6.64 6.09 -6.56
N ILE A 123 -5.77 6.35 -7.54
CA ILE A 123 -4.32 6.48 -7.32
C ILE A 123 -4.01 7.73 -6.46
N HIS A 124 -4.66 8.86 -6.71
CA HIS A 124 -4.51 10.06 -5.88
C HIS A 124 -4.93 9.84 -4.44
N GLN A 125 -6.05 9.13 -4.22
CA GLN A 125 -6.52 8.76 -2.90
C GLN A 125 -5.55 7.78 -2.21
N PHE A 126 -4.99 6.84 -2.96
CA PHE A 126 -3.99 5.91 -2.44
C PHE A 126 -2.73 6.64 -1.98
N ALA A 127 -2.20 7.55 -2.80
CA ALA A 127 -1.06 8.38 -2.44
C ALA A 127 -1.32 9.25 -1.18
N LYS A 128 -2.53 9.77 -1.02
CA LYS A 128 -2.93 10.49 0.21
C LYS A 128 -2.92 9.55 1.43
N ARG A 129 -3.45 8.33 1.31
CA ARG A 129 -3.43 7.34 2.40
C ARG A 129 -2.02 6.94 2.79
N GLN A 130 -1.09 6.78 1.83
CA GLN A 130 0.32 6.50 2.12
C GLN A 130 0.93 7.60 3.00
N MET A 131 0.72 8.87 2.68
CA MET A 131 1.23 9.98 3.51
C MET A 131 0.60 10.00 4.91
N THR A 132 -0.67 9.65 5.04
CA THR A 132 -1.34 9.51 6.34
C THR A 132 -0.71 8.38 7.17
N TRP A 133 -0.36 7.27 6.50
CA TRP A 133 0.32 6.14 7.13
C TRP A 133 1.70 6.53 7.65
N PHE A 134 2.53 7.20 6.83
CA PHE A 134 3.86 7.64 7.24
C PHE A 134 3.81 8.61 8.43
N ARG A 135 2.89 9.59 8.42
CA ARG A 135 2.67 10.46 9.59
C ARG A 135 2.20 9.69 10.82
N GLY A 136 1.46 8.60 10.61
CA GLY A 136 1.09 7.67 11.67
C GLY A 136 2.29 6.90 12.23
N MET A 137 3.28 6.55 11.42
CA MET A 137 4.54 5.96 11.87
C MET A 137 5.31 6.94 12.76
N GLU A 138 5.49 8.19 12.31
CA GLU A 138 6.16 9.23 13.10
C GLU A 138 5.51 9.45 14.48
N ARG A 139 4.17 9.50 14.53
CA ARG A 139 3.43 9.61 15.81
C ARG A 139 3.64 8.40 16.72
N ARG A 140 3.98 7.24 16.18
CA ARG A 140 4.33 6.03 16.95
C ARG A 140 5.81 5.96 17.32
N GLY A 141 6.58 7.00 17.04
CA GLY A 141 7.99 7.11 17.42
C GLY A 141 8.99 6.60 16.38
N PHE A 142 8.55 6.24 15.16
CA PHE A 142 9.48 5.92 14.08
C PHE A 142 10.11 7.21 13.56
N ASN A 143 11.43 7.26 13.55
CA ASN A 143 12.17 8.38 12.97
C ASN A 143 12.31 8.19 11.46
N ILE A 144 11.59 8.99 10.68
CA ILE A 144 11.65 8.96 9.21
C ILE A 144 12.50 10.14 8.76
N HIS A 145 13.61 9.86 8.09
CA HIS A 145 14.48 10.87 7.50
C HIS A 145 13.99 11.20 6.09
N TRP A 146 13.33 12.35 5.94
CA TRP A 146 12.73 12.76 4.67
C TRP A 146 13.76 13.37 3.73
N VAL A 147 13.78 12.89 2.48
CA VAL A 147 14.56 13.43 1.38
C VAL A 147 13.66 13.95 0.26
N ASN A 148 13.96 15.11 -0.29
CA ASN A 148 13.16 15.67 -1.36
C ASN A 148 13.33 14.86 -2.65
N ALA A 149 12.20 14.44 -3.25
CA ALA A 149 12.16 13.66 -4.49
C ALA A 149 12.76 14.38 -5.69
N THR A 150 12.81 15.72 -5.68
CA THR A 150 13.33 16.53 -6.81
C THR A 150 14.85 16.68 -6.84
N LEU A 151 15.54 16.35 -5.74
CA LEU A 151 16.99 16.38 -5.70
C LEU A 151 17.62 15.43 -6.73
N PRO A 152 18.81 15.74 -7.25
CA PRO A 152 19.60 14.79 -8.03
C PRO A 152 19.87 13.49 -7.27
N MET A 153 20.13 12.40 -7.98
CA MET A 153 20.34 11.10 -7.35
C MET A 153 21.58 11.09 -6.46
N GLU A 154 22.63 11.79 -6.88
CA GLU A 154 23.89 11.93 -6.14
C GLU A 154 23.66 12.55 -4.76
N GLU A 155 22.84 13.59 -4.68
CA GLU A 155 22.52 14.27 -3.42
C GLU A 155 21.66 13.37 -2.51
N LYS A 156 20.71 12.61 -3.09
CA LYS A 156 19.93 11.62 -2.33
C LYS A 156 20.83 10.52 -1.75
N ILE A 157 21.77 10.03 -2.54
CA ILE A 157 22.75 9.02 -2.09
C ILE A 157 23.65 9.60 -1.00
N ALA A 158 24.12 10.84 -1.16
CA ALA A 158 24.94 11.51 -0.15
C ALA A 158 24.18 11.65 1.18
N PHE A 159 22.92 12.08 1.13
CA PHE A 159 22.03 12.16 2.28
C PHE A 159 21.87 10.81 3.00
N VAL A 160 21.59 9.74 2.26
CA VAL A 160 21.45 8.40 2.85
C VAL A 160 22.76 7.92 3.49
N LYS A 161 23.90 8.15 2.82
CA LYS A 161 25.24 7.80 3.36
C LYS A 161 25.57 8.57 4.63
N GLU A 162 25.17 9.83 4.73
CA GLU A 162 25.33 10.63 5.95
C GLU A 162 24.51 10.01 7.09
N LYS A 163 23.24 9.72 6.87
CA LYS A 163 22.35 9.14 7.88
C LYS A 163 22.76 7.72 8.32
N LEU A 164 23.36 6.94 7.43
CA LEU A 164 23.92 5.63 7.78
C LEU A 164 25.09 5.69 8.77
N LYS A 165 25.80 6.82 8.87
CA LYS A 165 26.89 6.98 9.86
C LYS A 165 26.38 7.30 11.26
N GLU A 166 25.09 7.66 11.39
CA GLU A 166 24.47 8.03 12.66
C GLU A 166 23.88 6.80 13.39
N ILE A 167 23.85 5.61 12.75
CA ILE A 167 23.36 4.35 13.29
C ILE A 167 24.54 3.49 13.77
#